data_8b34dff60bfd6c508f4d4458ee0377a0
#
_entry.id   8b34dff60bfd6c508f4d4458ee0377a0
#
_cell.length_a   1.000
_cell.length_b   1.000
_cell.length_c   1.000
_cell.angle_alpha   90.00
_cell.angle_beta   90.00
_cell.angle_gamma   90.00
#
_symmetry.space_group_name_H-M   'P 1'
#
loop_
_entity.id
_entity.type
_entity.pdbx_description
1 polymer ?
#
loop_
_entity_poly.entity_id
_entity_poly.type
_entity_poly.pdbx_seq_one_letter_code
_entity_poly.pdbx_strand_id
1 'polypeptide(L)'
;NKFEFYQVKTQNNSGTYTINKLTDKKKGSKSVVGNLYSLKYDINMNEIDDVYVAIVSNAPLNDGKKTYNNSHEVKIKTIDSSAIEKIKLSIKNDLNIDEDINLENLFFIRIGLDLIEPQKTLIGETAIFFEDVFGRECSKVKSLYNVLYEEIYSKSAYELDINTYENIVSKKGINRDRMDIILKSYANNTDKSVELAKYSINEWCRNNFSRRLSLIKSLTTIVSKLSESSILKDIENCILSYIYNNIDKLQVSDKELIEIISEIVEEKRPIEVSKTDIEALILLTLKKYEEGVYE
;
A
#
# COMPACT_ATOMS: atom_id res chain seq x y z
N ASN A 1 22.54 -0.48 3.19
CA ASN A 1 21.18 -1.04 3.13
C ASN A 1 20.71 -1.35 4.54
N LYS A 2 19.50 -0.92 4.92
CA LYS A 2 18.84 -1.24 6.19
C LYS A 2 17.91 -2.43 5.97
N PHE A 3 18.00 -3.45 6.83
CA PHE A 3 17.06 -4.58 6.84
C PHE A 3 16.22 -4.59 8.11
N GLU A 4 14.94 -4.83 7.95
CA GLU A 4 13.98 -4.90 9.04
C GLU A 4 13.20 -6.21 8.96
N PHE A 5 13.21 -6.98 10.04
CA PHE A 5 12.47 -8.24 10.15
C PHE A 5 11.43 -8.16 11.25
N TYR A 6 10.20 -8.48 10.92
CA TYR A 6 9.08 -8.45 11.84
C TYR A 6 8.45 -9.82 11.99
N GLN A 7 8.34 -10.31 13.23
CA GLN A 7 7.59 -11.53 13.53
C GLN A 7 6.31 -11.18 14.26
N VAL A 8 5.16 -11.34 13.61
CA VAL A 8 3.87 -11.03 14.19
C VAL A 8 3.39 -12.21 15.06
N LYS A 9 2.98 -11.91 16.29
CA LYS A 9 2.42 -12.85 17.26
C LYS A 9 1.18 -12.25 17.93
N THR A 10 0.02 -12.80 17.64
CA THR A 10 -1.26 -12.35 18.21
C THR A 10 -1.67 -13.17 19.42
N GLN A 11 -2.48 -12.58 20.27
CA GLN A 11 -3.03 -13.24 21.47
C GLN A 11 -4.51 -12.88 21.61
N ASN A 12 -5.37 -13.92 21.70
CA ASN A 12 -6.84 -13.77 21.69
C ASN A 12 -7.44 -13.18 22.95
N ASN A 13 -6.70 -13.10 24.06
CA ASN A 13 -7.20 -12.60 25.33
C ASN A 13 -6.46 -11.33 25.75
N SER A 14 -7.07 -10.52 26.60
CA SER A 14 -6.52 -9.29 27.21
C SER A 14 -5.27 -9.50 28.09
N GLY A 15 -4.54 -10.58 27.88
CA GLY A 15 -3.32 -10.93 28.61
C GLY A 15 -2.08 -10.23 28.12
N THR A 16 -0.96 -10.48 28.80
CA THR A 16 0.36 -9.96 28.45
C THR A 16 1.16 -10.99 27.64
N TYR A 17 2.10 -10.50 26.86
CA TYR A 17 3.08 -11.34 26.18
C TYR A 17 4.30 -11.51 27.11
N THR A 18 4.47 -12.71 27.67
CA THR A 18 5.51 -12.96 28.68
C THR A 18 6.83 -13.41 28.06
N ILE A 19 7.94 -13.27 28.80
CA ILE A 19 9.25 -13.78 28.39
C ILE A 19 9.21 -15.28 28.10
N ASN A 20 8.44 -16.07 28.88
CA ASN A 20 8.28 -17.48 28.59
C ASN A 20 7.73 -17.74 27.19
N LYS A 21 6.72 -17.00 26.74
CA LYS A 21 6.18 -17.14 25.38
C LYS A 21 7.18 -16.78 24.29
N LEU A 22 8.15 -15.92 24.61
CA LEU A 22 9.25 -15.57 23.69
C LEU A 22 10.32 -16.66 23.62
N THR A 23 10.57 -17.33 24.75
CA THR A 23 11.70 -18.24 24.92
C THR A 23 11.32 -19.73 24.90
N ASP A 24 10.03 -20.06 25.12
CA ASP A 24 9.56 -21.43 25.09
C ASP A 24 9.54 -21.97 23.66
N LYS A 25 9.92 -23.23 23.51
CA LYS A 25 9.94 -23.92 22.22
C LYS A 25 9.18 -25.23 22.26
N LYS A 26 8.54 -25.56 21.15
CA LYS A 26 7.97 -26.90 20.93
C LYS A 26 9.10 -27.84 20.53
N LYS A 27 8.89 -29.16 20.81
CA LYS A 27 9.88 -30.19 20.44
C LYS A 27 10.20 -30.09 18.93
N GLY A 28 11.49 -29.93 18.61
CA GLY A 28 11.95 -29.84 17.24
C GLY A 28 11.84 -28.44 16.57
N SER A 29 11.47 -27.39 17.33
CA SER A 29 11.40 -26.02 16.80
C SER A 29 12.24 -25.05 17.63
N LYS A 30 12.67 -23.95 17.02
CA LYS A 30 13.30 -22.83 17.73
C LYS A 30 12.23 -22.03 18.50
N SER A 31 12.64 -21.29 19.53
CA SER A 31 11.80 -20.29 20.20
C SER A 31 11.45 -19.13 19.28
N VAL A 32 10.52 -18.26 19.70
CA VAL A 32 10.16 -17.05 18.92
C VAL A 32 11.38 -16.15 18.73
N VAL A 33 12.13 -15.91 19.82
CA VAL A 33 13.34 -15.07 19.74
C VAL A 33 14.47 -15.76 18.96
N GLY A 34 14.61 -17.09 19.08
CA GLY A 34 15.61 -17.85 18.30
C GLY A 34 15.32 -17.83 16.81
N ASN A 35 14.06 -18.01 16.40
CA ASN A 35 13.65 -17.88 14.99
C ASN A 35 13.90 -16.48 14.44
N LEU A 36 13.53 -15.44 15.17
CA LEU A 36 13.72 -14.08 14.73
C LEU A 36 15.19 -13.69 14.65
N TYR A 37 15.97 -14.10 15.66
CA TYR A 37 17.42 -13.80 15.70
C TYR A 37 18.20 -14.57 14.64
N SER A 38 17.77 -15.79 14.23
CA SER A 38 18.39 -16.54 13.17
C SER A 38 18.38 -15.79 11.82
N LEU A 39 17.36 -14.99 11.56
CA LEU A 39 17.31 -14.15 10.36
C LEU A 39 18.45 -13.12 10.32
N LYS A 40 18.86 -12.62 11.48
CA LYS A 40 20.05 -11.75 11.58
C LYS A 40 21.35 -12.52 11.39
N TYR A 41 21.38 -13.79 11.77
CA TYR A 41 22.60 -14.63 11.75
C TYR A 41 22.82 -15.31 10.40
N ASP A 42 21.75 -15.76 9.74
CA ASP A 42 21.79 -16.50 8.47
C ASP A 42 22.12 -15.60 7.26
N ILE A 43 21.80 -14.30 7.35
CA ILE A 43 22.27 -13.33 6.38
C ILE A 43 23.70 -13.00 6.73
N ASN A 44 24.64 -13.31 5.85
CA ASN A 44 26.07 -13.05 6.03
C ASN A 44 26.33 -11.52 6.10
N MET A 45 26.05 -10.96 7.28
CA MET A 45 25.82 -9.53 7.53
C MET A 45 27.12 -8.80 7.94
N ASN A 46 28.29 -9.35 7.63
CA ASN A 46 29.57 -8.73 7.97
C ASN A 46 29.77 -7.32 7.36
N GLU A 47 28.86 -6.88 6.48
CA GLU A 47 28.92 -5.57 5.83
C GLU A 47 27.64 -4.72 6.03
N ILE A 48 26.66 -5.19 6.83
CA ILE A 48 25.40 -4.47 7.02
C ILE A 48 25.25 -4.06 8.47
N ASP A 49 25.55 -2.81 8.77
CA ASP A 49 25.54 -2.23 10.12
C ASP A 49 24.16 -2.07 10.75
N ASP A 50 23.06 -2.23 9.98
CA ASP A 50 21.72 -1.83 10.43
C ASP A 50 20.66 -2.91 10.17
N VAL A 51 20.66 -3.96 11.02
CA VAL A 51 19.58 -4.96 11.04
C VAL A 51 18.69 -4.71 12.23
N TYR A 52 17.46 -4.36 11.94
CA TYR A 52 16.38 -4.19 12.91
C TYR A 52 15.54 -5.47 12.96
N VAL A 53 15.35 -6.03 14.15
CA VAL A 53 14.48 -7.22 14.34
C VAL A 53 13.45 -6.93 15.43
N ALA A 54 12.17 -7.20 15.14
CA ALA A 54 11.10 -6.89 16.07
C ALA A 54 10.05 -8.00 16.17
N ILE A 55 9.58 -8.22 17.39
CA ILE A 55 8.38 -9.00 17.66
C ILE A 55 7.20 -8.03 17.73
N VAL A 56 6.20 -8.23 16.89
CA VAL A 56 4.99 -7.38 16.85
C VAL A 56 3.84 -8.13 17.49
N SER A 57 3.17 -7.50 18.47
CA SER A 57 2.03 -8.12 19.16
C SER A 57 0.94 -7.12 19.51
N ASN A 58 -0.31 -7.60 19.57
CA ASN A 58 -1.45 -6.84 20.10
C ASN A 58 -1.47 -6.76 21.63
N ALA A 59 -0.70 -7.62 22.32
CA ALA A 59 -0.60 -7.65 23.76
C ALA A 59 0.68 -6.96 24.26
N PRO A 60 0.66 -6.29 25.42
CA PRO A 60 1.85 -5.66 26.00
C PRO A 60 2.87 -6.69 26.49
N LEU A 61 4.15 -6.35 26.39
CA LEU A 61 5.24 -7.16 26.96
C LEU A 61 5.17 -7.14 28.49
N ASN A 62 5.43 -8.30 29.09
CA ASN A 62 5.67 -8.45 30.54
C ASN A 62 7.01 -9.16 30.73
N ASP A 63 7.96 -8.49 31.38
CA ASP A 63 9.32 -9.01 31.62
C ASP A 63 9.46 -9.81 32.94
N GLY A 64 8.35 -10.01 33.64
CA GLY A 64 8.29 -10.68 34.94
C GLY A 64 8.27 -9.73 36.12
N LYS A 65 8.78 -8.50 35.97
CA LYS A 65 8.71 -7.43 37.00
C LYS A 65 7.78 -6.30 36.60
N LYS A 66 7.69 -6.00 35.31
CA LYS A 66 6.93 -4.86 34.76
C LYS A 66 6.14 -5.28 33.53
N THR A 67 4.95 -4.68 33.36
CA THR A 67 4.16 -4.75 32.15
C THR A 67 4.23 -3.40 31.43
N TYR A 68 4.61 -3.42 30.16
CA TYR A 68 4.83 -2.23 29.32
C TYR A 68 3.53 -1.80 28.63
N ASN A 69 2.49 -1.48 29.44
CA ASN A 69 1.16 -1.16 28.91
C ASN A 69 1.08 0.09 28.03
N ASN A 70 1.93 1.08 28.29
CA ASN A 70 1.89 2.39 27.62
C ASN A 70 3.04 2.58 26.62
N SER A 71 3.80 1.52 26.33
CA SER A 71 4.92 1.58 25.40
C SER A 71 4.50 0.98 24.07
N HIS A 72 4.59 1.76 22.99
CA HIS A 72 4.43 1.28 21.63
C HIS A 72 5.62 0.38 21.25
N GLU A 73 6.83 0.80 21.58
CA GLU A 73 8.07 0.07 21.33
C GLU A 73 8.86 -0.11 22.62
N VAL A 74 9.41 -1.31 22.80
CA VAL A 74 10.29 -1.66 23.91
C VAL A 74 11.58 -2.27 23.36
N LYS A 75 12.72 -1.63 23.65
CA LYS A 75 14.05 -2.21 23.35
C LYS A 75 14.32 -3.36 24.30
N ILE A 76 14.54 -4.57 23.78
CA ILE A 76 14.74 -5.75 24.62
C ILE A 76 15.96 -5.61 25.56
N LYS A 77 16.99 -4.91 25.12
CA LYS A 77 18.16 -4.62 25.98
C LYS A 77 17.86 -3.77 27.23
N THR A 78 16.67 -3.13 27.32
CA THR A 78 16.30 -2.21 28.43
C THR A 78 15.32 -2.79 29.43
N ILE A 79 14.89 -4.06 29.24
CA ILE A 79 13.99 -4.74 30.16
C ILE A 79 14.74 -5.31 31.38
N ASP A 80 14.07 -6.03 32.25
CA ASP A 80 14.71 -6.64 33.42
C ASP A 80 15.90 -7.55 33.05
N SER A 81 17.00 -7.48 33.82
CA SER A 81 18.23 -8.22 33.55
C SER A 81 18.03 -9.75 33.55
N SER A 82 17.17 -10.29 34.40
CA SER A 82 16.88 -11.74 34.43
C SER A 82 16.12 -12.18 33.18
N ALA A 83 15.26 -11.32 32.64
CA ALA A 83 14.57 -11.55 31.38
C ALA A 83 15.54 -11.50 30.18
N ILE A 84 16.49 -10.56 30.19
CA ILE A 84 17.56 -10.45 29.18
C ILE A 84 18.38 -11.72 29.13
N GLU A 85 18.86 -12.20 30.29
CA GLU A 85 19.67 -13.43 30.37
C GLU A 85 18.90 -14.66 29.88
N LYS A 86 17.61 -14.76 30.20
CA LYS A 86 16.75 -15.83 29.70
C LYS A 86 16.61 -15.82 28.19
N ILE A 87 16.44 -14.63 27.59
CA ILE A 87 16.38 -14.44 26.13
C ILE A 87 17.69 -14.84 25.49
N LYS A 88 18.82 -14.32 25.99
CA LYS A 88 20.16 -14.65 25.49
C LYS A 88 20.42 -16.17 25.54
N LEU A 89 20.12 -16.81 26.65
CA LEU A 89 20.27 -18.27 26.80
C LEU A 89 19.40 -19.04 25.79
N SER A 90 18.17 -18.62 25.59
CA SER A 90 17.26 -19.24 24.60
C SER A 90 17.82 -19.13 23.19
N ILE A 91 18.31 -17.95 22.78
CA ILE A 91 18.92 -17.74 21.47
C ILE A 91 20.18 -18.61 21.29
N LYS A 92 21.09 -18.62 22.28
CA LYS A 92 22.29 -19.47 22.27
C LYS A 92 21.96 -20.94 22.06
N ASN A 93 20.99 -21.46 22.82
CA ASN A 93 20.52 -22.85 22.72
C ASN A 93 19.84 -23.17 21.38
N ASP A 94 19.14 -22.22 20.79
CA ASP A 94 18.44 -22.42 19.51
C ASP A 94 19.36 -22.38 18.30
N LEU A 95 20.41 -21.57 18.37
CA LEU A 95 21.39 -21.40 17.29
C LEU A 95 22.67 -22.25 17.50
N ASN A 96 22.81 -22.86 18.68
CA ASN A 96 23.99 -23.64 19.10
C ASN A 96 25.27 -22.80 18.98
N ILE A 97 25.26 -21.60 19.56
CA ILE A 97 26.38 -20.64 19.54
C ILE A 97 26.78 -20.28 20.97
N ASP A 98 28.10 -20.10 21.19
CA ASP A 98 28.68 -19.70 22.47
C ASP A 98 28.97 -18.20 22.58
N GLU A 99 28.93 -17.50 21.44
CA GLU A 99 29.17 -16.06 21.37
C GLU A 99 28.18 -15.24 22.22
N ASP A 100 28.58 -14.03 22.63
CA ASP A 100 27.64 -13.15 23.31
C ASP A 100 26.58 -12.60 22.34
N ILE A 101 25.32 -12.64 22.80
CA ILE A 101 24.17 -12.22 21.99
C ILE A 101 24.00 -10.71 22.09
N ASN A 102 24.15 -10.05 20.96
CA ASN A 102 23.88 -8.61 20.84
C ASN A 102 22.39 -8.35 20.62
N LEU A 103 21.72 -7.81 21.65
CA LEU A 103 20.29 -7.46 21.64
C LEU A 103 20.04 -5.98 21.23
N GLU A 104 21.03 -5.24 20.74
CA GLU A 104 20.93 -3.80 20.47
C GLU A 104 19.73 -3.48 19.56
N ASN A 105 19.56 -4.25 18.50
CA ASN A 105 18.53 -4.04 17.49
C ASN A 105 17.38 -5.02 17.60
N LEU A 106 17.13 -5.58 18.79
CA LEU A 106 15.96 -6.44 19.05
C LEU A 106 14.90 -5.64 19.81
N PHE A 107 13.67 -5.63 19.28
CA PHE A 107 12.58 -4.84 19.80
C PHE A 107 11.31 -5.67 20.00
N PHE A 108 10.44 -5.18 20.85
CA PHE A 108 9.07 -5.62 20.98
C PHE A 108 8.15 -4.44 20.67
N ILE A 109 7.30 -4.59 19.66
CA ILE A 109 6.35 -3.56 19.21
C ILE A 109 4.94 -4.01 19.60
N ARG A 110 4.21 -3.13 20.26
CA ARG A 110 2.79 -3.30 20.51
C ARG A 110 1.97 -2.55 19.50
N ILE A 111 1.03 -3.23 18.85
CA ILE A 111 0.05 -2.64 17.94
C ILE A 111 -1.34 -2.68 18.58
N GLY A 112 -2.15 -1.64 18.34
CA GLY A 112 -3.54 -1.54 18.82
C GLY A 112 -4.53 -2.31 17.95
N LEU A 113 -4.20 -3.54 17.53
CA LEU A 113 -5.06 -4.33 16.66
C LEU A 113 -6.22 -4.94 17.46
N ASP A 114 -7.46 -4.60 17.09
CA ASP A 114 -8.65 -5.31 17.54
C ASP A 114 -8.76 -6.65 16.81
N LEU A 115 -8.75 -7.75 17.54
CA LEU A 115 -8.85 -9.10 16.96
C LEU A 115 -10.29 -9.53 16.67
N ILE A 116 -11.30 -8.81 17.20
CA ILE A 116 -12.71 -9.08 16.92
C ILE A 116 -13.09 -8.47 15.56
N GLU A 117 -12.67 -7.23 15.32
CA GLU A 117 -12.93 -6.50 14.08
C GLU A 117 -11.63 -5.92 13.49
N PRO A 118 -10.65 -6.76 13.14
CA PRO A 118 -9.32 -6.30 12.71
C PRO A 118 -9.37 -5.41 11.47
N GLN A 119 -10.34 -5.61 10.60
CA GLN A 119 -10.50 -4.81 9.38
C GLN A 119 -10.74 -3.33 9.67
N LYS A 120 -11.49 -2.98 10.74
CA LYS A 120 -11.74 -1.57 11.08
C LYS A 120 -10.44 -0.85 11.43
N THR A 121 -9.62 -1.46 12.27
CA THR A 121 -8.31 -0.92 12.62
C THR A 121 -7.41 -0.81 11.39
N LEU A 122 -7.30 -1.88 10.60
CA LEU A 122 -6.41 -1.92 9.43
C LEU A 122 -6.83 -0.96 8.32
N ILE A 123 -8.14 -0.74 8.11
CA ILE A 123 -8.62 0.29 7.18
C ILE A 123 -8.22 1.69 7.67
N GLY A 124 -8.35 1.97 8.98
CA GLY A 124 -7.90 3.22 9.58
C GLY A 124 -6.39 3.46 9.40
N GLU A 125 -5.58 2.45 9.71
CA GLU A 125 -4.12 2.51 9.50
C GLU A 125 -3.75 2.69 8.02
N THR A 126 -4.50 2.05 7.10
CA THR A 126 -4.31 2.23 5.66
C THR A 126 -4.61 3.67 5.23
N ALA A 127 -5.62 4.31 5.82
CA ALA A 127 -5.93 5.72 5.54
C ALA A 127 -4.80 6.64 6.00
N ILE A 128 -4.32 6.46 7.23
CA ILE A 128 -3.21 7.24 7.80
C ILE A 128 -1.94 7.05 6.96
N PHE A 129 -1.58 5.80 6.64
CA PHE A 129 -0.42 5.50 5.80
C PHE A 129 -0.50 6.18 4.43
N PHE A 130 -1.68 6.18 3.80
CA PHE A 130 -1.88 6.83 2.51
C PHE A 130 -1.72 8.35 2.63
N GLU A 131 -2.28 8.95 3.68
CA GLU A 131 -2.16 10.38 3.95
C GLU A 131 -0.70 10.78 4.22
N ASP A 132 0.04 9.99 4.98
CA ASP A 132 1.47 10.21 5.24
C ASP A 132 2.31 10.19 3.95
N VAL A 133 1.97 9.29 3.00
CA VAL A 133 2.71 9.15 1.73
C VAL A 133 2.37 10.25 0.74
N PHE A 134 1.09 10.64 0.62
CA PHE A 134 0.61 11.54 -0.43
C PHE A 134 0.20 12.92 0.06
N GLY A 135 0.20 13.18 1.39
CA GLY A 135 -0.24 14.45 1.98
C GLY A 135 -1.74 14.74 1.79
N ARG A 136 -2.54 13.72 1.51
CA ARG A 136 -3.98 13.85 1.26
C ARG A 136 -4.76 12.58 1.61
N GLU A 137 -6.06 12.72 1.85
CA GLU A 137 -6.95 11.61 2.15
C GLU A 137 -7.17 10.67 0.93
N CYS A 138 -7.34 9.39 1.20
CA CYS A 138 -7.74 8.40 0.20
C CYS A 138 -9.27 8.31 0.13
N SER A 139 -9.87 8.69 -1.00
CA SER A 139 -11.33 8.61 -1.18
C SER A 139 -11.89 7.19 -1.15
N LYS A 140 -11.06 6.17 -1.47
CA LYS A 140 -11.44 4.76 -1.57
C LYS A 140 -10.60 3.86 -0.66
N VAL A 141 -10.36 4.28 0.57
CA VAL A 141 -9.47 3.59 1.51
C VAL A 141 -9.82 2.11 1.71
N LYS A 142 -11.10 1.76 1.76
CA LYS A 142 -11.53 0.36 1.89
C LYS A 142 -11.14 -0.49 0.68
N SER A 143 -11.23 0.06 -0.52
CA SER A 143 -10.79 -0.63 -1.74
C SER A 143 -9.28 -0.77 -1.78
N LEU A 144 -8.55 0.27 -1.41
CA LEU A 144 -7.10 0.21 -1.25
C LEU A 144 -6.68 -0.87 -0.24
N TYR A 145 -7.31 -0.88 0.95
CA TYR A 145 -7.08 -1.93 1.95
C TYR A 145 -7.30 -3.33 1.37
N ASN A 146 -8.40 -3.56 0.66
CA ASN A 146 -8.69 -4.86 0.06
C ASN A 146 -7.60 -5.29 -0.94
N VAL A 147 -7.15 -4.38 -1.80
CA VAL A 147 -6.08 -4.69 -2.77
C VAL A 147 -4.75 -5.00 -2.06
N LEU A 148 -4.38 -4.23 -1.04
CA LEU A 148 -3.19 -4.51 -0.23
C LEU A 148 -3.31 -5.85 0.51
N TYR A 149 -4.48 -6.14 1.07
CA TYR A 149 -4.76 -7.40 1.74
C TYR A 149 -4.60 -8.60 0.78
N GLU A 150 -5.22 -8.55 -0.40
CA GLU A 150 -5.12 -9.60 -1.41
C GLU A 150 -3.68 -9.79 -1.92
N GLU A 151 -2.94 -8.70 -2.14
CA GLU A 151 -1.54 -8.76 -2.54
C GLU A 151 -0.68 -9.46 -1.46
N ILE A 152 -0.83 -9.07 -0.19
CA ILE A 152 -0.11 -9.68 0.93
C ILE A 152 -0.54 -11.13 1.13
N TYR A 153 -1.84 -11.41 1.07
CA TYR A 153 -2.39 -12.75 1.26
C TYR A 153 -1.88 -13.72 0.18
N SER A 154 -1.96 -13.33 -1.09
CA SER A 154 -1.47 -14.15 -2.21
C SER A 154 0.01 -14.47 -2.09
N LYS A 155 0.82 -13.50 -1.66
CA LYS A 155 2.27 -13.67 -1.43
C LYS A 155 2.57 -14.54 -0.22
N SER A 156 1.80 -14.42 0.86
CA SER A 156 1.98 -15.23 2.07
C SER A 156 1.56 -16.68 1.89
N ALA A 157 0.54 -16.94 1.06
CA ALA A 157 0.03 -18.27 0.77
C ALA A 157 0.94 -19.11 -0.16
N TYR A 158 2.02 -18.53 -0.67
CA TYR A 158 2.95 -19.24 -1.54
C TYR A 158 3.80 -20.23 -0.73
N GLU A 159 3.54 -21.55 -0.87
CA GLU A 159 4.14 -22.60 -0.04
C GLU A 159 5.27 -23.40 -0.73
N LEU A 160 5.62 -23.07 -1.98
CA LEU A 160 6.70 -23.80 -2.68
C LEU A 160 8.05 -23.56 -2.01
N ASP A 161 8.91 -24.59 -1.99
CA ASP A 161 10.28 -24.51 -1.52
C ASP A 161 11.04 -23.41 -2.27
N ILE A 162 11.45 -22.40 -1.52
CA ILE A 162 12.17 -21.26 -2.04
C ILE A 162 13.56 -21.32 -1.47
N ASN A 163 14.53 -21.72 -2.29
CA ASN A 163 15.89 -22.00 -1.86
C ASN A 163 16.85 -20.83 -2.08
N THR A 164 16.42 -19.73 -2.70
CA THR A 164 17.25 -18.56 -2.94
C THR A 164 16.57 -17.28 -2.52
N TYR A 165 17.36 -16.28 -2.10
CA TYR A 165 16.88 -14.95 -1.73
C TYR A 165 16.09 -14.28 -2.86
N GLU A 166 16.59 -14.38 -4.10
CA GLU A 166 15.92 -13.82 -5.28
C GLU A 166 14.53 -14.43 -5.49
N ASN A 167 14.38 -15.73 -5.29
CA ASN A 167 13.09 -16.39 -5.36
C ASN A 167 12.14 -15.97 -4.21
N ILE A 168 12.67 -15.75 -3.01
CA ILE A 168 11.88 -15.21 -1.88
C ILE A 168 11.35 -13.83 -2.25
N VAL A 169 12.21 -12.92 -2.70
CA VAL A 169 11.83 -11.56 -3.07
C VAL A 169 10.82 -11.55 -4.22
N SER A 170 11.05 -12.33 -5.27
CA SER A 170 10.17 -12.35 -6.44
C SER A 170 8.80 -12.99 -6.17
N LYS A 171 8.74 -14.03 -5.33
CA LYS A 171 7.51 -14.80 -5.08
C LYS A 171 6.74 -14.35 -3.84
N LYS A 172 7.43 -13.94 -2.78
CA LYS A 172 6.84 -13.52 -1.50
C LYS A 172 7.00 -12.02 -1.21
N GLY A 173 7.92 -11.35 -1.89
CA GLY A 173 8.16 -9.93 -1.70
C GLY A 173 7.15 -9.05 -2.43
N ILE A 174 6.87 -7.88 -1.86
CA ILE A 174 6.23 -6.76 -2.53
C ILE A 174 7.33 -5.70 -2.65
N ASN A 175 7.81 -5.48 -3.87
CA ASN A 175 8.83 -4.46 -4.11
C ASN A 175 8.22 -3.05 -4.14
N ARG A 176 9.09 -2.04 -4.07
CA ARG A 176 8.68 -0.64 -4.07
C ARG A 176 7.85 -0.28 -5.29
N ASP A 177 8.27 -0.71 -6.48
CA ASP A 177 7.58 -0.37 -7.72
C ASP A 177 6.14 -0.91 -7.73
N ARG A 178 5.94 -2.15 -7.23
CA ARG A 178 4.60 -2.74 -7.11
C ARG A 178 3.75 -1.99 -6.10
N MET A 179 4.32 -1.61 -4.96
CA MET A 179 3.62 -0.81 -3.95
C MET A 179 3.26 0.58 -4.51
N ASP A 180 4.18 1.23 -5.20
CA ASP A 180 3.97 2.53 -5.84
C ASP A 180 2.84 2.46 -6.88
N ILE A 181 2.79 1.42 -7.71
CA ILE A 181 1.70 1.20 -8.68
C ILE A 181 0.34 1.08 -7.95
N ILE A 182 0.27 0.27 -6.90
CA ILE A 182 -0.96 0.12 -6.12
C ILE A 182 -1.37 1.46 -5.52
N LEU A 183 -0.49 2.13 -4.80
CA LEU A 183 -0.79 3.37 -4.10
C LEU A 183 -1.15 4.50 -5.07
N LYS A 184 -0.39 4.67 -6.15
CA LYS A 184 -0.66 5.70 -7.18
C LYS A 184 -2.01 5.49 -7.86
N SER A 185 -2.47 4.26 -8.04
CA SER A 185 -3.80 3.98 -8.60
C SER A 185 -4.95 4.54 -7.74
N TYR A 186 -4.71 4.73 -6.43
CA TYR A 186 -5.65 5.35 -5.48
C TYR A 186 -5.31 6.80 -5.15
N ALA A 187 -4.08 7.23 -5.42
CA ALA A 187 -3.65 8.61 -5.28
C ALA A 187 -4.14 9.50 -6.42
N ASN A 188 -4.49 8.90 -7.56
CA ASN A 188 -4.96 9.66 -8.70
C ASN A 188 -6.28 10.35 -8.37
N ASN A 189 -6.33 11.67 -8.55
CA ASN A 189 -7.49 12.53 -8.36
C ASN A 189 -8.61 12.25 -9.38
N THR A 190 -8.76 10.98 -9.82
CA THR A 190 -9.77 10.63 -10.84
C THR A 190 -11.18 11.04 -10.39
N ASP A 191 -11.51 10.88 -9.10
CA ASP A 191 -12.82 11.29 -8.59
C ASP A 191 -12.95 12.82 -8.61
N LYS A 192 -11.87 13.56 -8.25
CA LYS A 192 -11.84 15.02 -8.36
C LYS A 192 -11.91 15.47 -9.81
N SER A 193 -11.20 14.81 -10.72
CA SER A 193 -11.25 15.10 -12.16
C SER A 193 -12.66 14.86 -12.71
N VAL A 194 -13.37 13.82 -12.25
CA VAL A 194 -14.78 13.56 -12.60
C VAL A 194 -15.69 14.67 -12.11
N GLU A 195 -15.51 15.15 -10.89
CA GLU A 195 -16.31 16.27 -10.36
C GLU A 195 -16.03 17.58 -11.11
N LEU A 196 -14.76 17.86 -11.44
CA LEU A 196 -14.38 19.01 -12.26
C LEU A 196 -14.96 18.90 -13.69
N ALA A 197 -14.93 17.71 -14.29
CA ALA A 197 -15.57 17.48 -15.59
C ALA A 197 -17.09 17.70 -15.53
N LYS A 198 -17.76 17.22 -14.48
CA LYS A 198 -19.20 17.50 -14.25
C LYS A 198 -19.46 19.01 -14.10
N TYR A 199 -18.62 19.69 -13.35
CA TYR A 199 -18.72 21.15 -13.19
C TYR A 199 -18.60 21.86 -14.54
N SER A 200 -17.57 21.56 -15.34
CA SER A 200 -17.38 22.12 -16.68
C SER A 200 -18.56 21.82 -17.62
N ILE A 201 -19.13 20.61 -17.58
CA ILE A 201 -20.34 20.25 -18.32
C ILE A 201 -21.54 21.12 -17.90
N ASN A 202 -21.72 21.35 -16.62
CA ASN A 202 -22.83 22.16 -16.10
C ASN A 202 -22.72 23.63 -16.56
N GLU A 203 -21.51 24.21 -16.50
CA GLU A 203 -21.27 25.58 -16.97
C GLU A 203 -21.42 25.67 -18.50
N TRP A 204 -20.80 24.77 -19.23
CA TRP A 204 -20.84 24.74 -20.68
C TRP A 204 -22.25 24.53 -21.26
N CYS A 205 -23.01 23.65 -20.66
CA CYS A 205 -24.37 23.31 -21.10
C CYS A 205 -25.46 23.98 -20.24
N ARG A 206 -25.19 25.12 -19.61
CA ARG A 206 -26.11 25.81 -18.67
C ARG A 206 -27.52 26.02 -19.24
N ASN A 207 -27.59 26.37 -20.51
CA ASN A 207 -28.86 26.65 -21.20
C ASN A 207 -29.36 25.49 -22.09
N ASN A 208 -28.70 24.31 -22.03
CA ASN A 208 -29.05 23.14 -22.85
C ASN A 208 -29.16 21.89 -21.98
N PHE A 209 -30.29 21.70 -21.36
CA PHE A 209 -30.57 20.60 -20.45
C PHE A 209 -30.33 19.22 -21.09
N SER A 210 -30.83 19.02 -22.33
CA SER A 210 -30.69 17.73 -23.03
C SER A 210 -29.22 17.36 -23.29
N ARG A 211 -28.41 18.31 -23.79
CA ARG A 211 -26.97 18.10 -24.02
C ARG A 211 -26.22 17.84 -22.71
N ARG A 212 -26.56 18.62 -21.66
CA ARG A 212 -25.99 18.43 -20.32
C ARG A 212 -26.21 17.02 -19.81
N LEU A 213 -27.46 16.52 -19.85
CA LEU A 213 -27.82 15.20 -19.40
C LEU A 213 -27.10 14.10 -20.20
N SER A 214 -27.02 14.28 -21.54
CA SER A 214 -26.30 13.35 -22.42
C SER A 214 -24.80 13.27 -22.07
N LEU A 215 -24.12 14.40 -21.90
CA LEU A 215 -22.69 14.44 -21.53
C LEU A 215 -22.42 13.83 -20.14
N ILE A 216 -23.27 14.13 -19.15
CA ILE A 216 -23.12 13.53 -17.80
C ILE A 216 -23.31 12.01 -17.87
N LYS A 217 -24.27 11.50 -18.63
CA LYS A 217 -24.49 10.08 -18.84
C LYS A 217 -23.28 9.42 -19.53
N SER A 218 -22.77 10.04 -20.59
CA SER A 218 -21.56 9.58 -21.27
C SER A 218 -20.34 9.59 -20.35
N LEU A 219 -20.13 10.66 -19.58
CA LEU A 219 -19.05 10.72 -18.58
C LEU A 219 -19.13 9.56 -17.58
N THR A 220 -20.31 9.30 -17.03
CA THR A 220 -20.51 8.18 -16.10
C THR A 220 -20.20 6.83 -16.76
N THR A 221 -20.63 6.63 -18.01
CA THR A 221 -20.36 5.40 -18.76
C THR A 221 -18.85 5.25 -19.04
N ILE A 222 -18.17 6.33 -19.45
CA ILE A 222 -16.71 6.34 -19.70
C ILE A 222 -15.97 5.99 -18.41
N VAL A 223 -16.26 6.66 -17.31
CA VAL A 223 -15.61 6.39 -16.00
C VAL A 223 -15.72 4.92 -15.61
N SER A 224 -16.90 4.30 -15.81
CA SER A 224 -17.11 2.90 -15.46
C SER A 224 -16.37 1.91 -16.36
N LYS A 225 -16.15 2.26 -17.64
CA LYS A 225 -15.56 1.36 -18.66
C LYS A 225 -14.08 1.60 -18.94
N LEU A 226 -13.54 2.75 -18.58
CA LEU A 226 -12.19 3.16 -18.95
C LEU A 226 -11.10 2.21 -18.46
N SER A 227 -11.28 1.63 -17.27
CA SER A 227 -10.33 0.66 -16.70
C SER A 227 -10.32 -0.68 -17.45
N GLU A 228 -11.44 -1.06 -18.06
CA GLU A 228 -11.66 -2.37 -18.66
C GLU A 228 -11.51 -2.38 -20.18
N SER A 229 -11.67 -1.22 -20.84
CA SER A 229 -11.65 -1.08 -22.29
C SER A 229 -10.28 -0.65 -22.83
N SER A 230 -9.60 -1.53 -23.55
CA SER A 230 -8.35 -1.18 -24.26
C SER A 230 -8.58 -0.08 -25.31
N ILE A 231 -9.71 -0.10 -26.00
CA ILE A 231 -10.09 0.89 -27.01
C ILE A 231 -10.19 2.29 -26.38
N LEU A 232 -10.87 2.44 -25.26
CA LEU A 232 -10.98 3.74 -24.58
C LEU A 232 -9.62 4.22 -24.06
N LYS A 233 -8.76 3.30 -23.61
CA LYS A 233 -7.38 3.63 -23.21
C LYS A 233 -6.53 4.11 -24.40
N ASP A 234 -6.67 3.49 -25.56
CA ASP A 234 -5.95 3.91 -26.76
C ASP A 234 -6.38 5.31 -27.20
N ILE A 235 -7.67 5.62 -27.11
CA ILE A 235 -8.18 6.97 -27.37
C ILE A 235 -7.68 7.96 -26.31
N GLU A 236 -7.72 7.61 -25.03
CA GLU A 236 -7.17 8.42 -23.93
C GLU A 236 -5.68 8.74 -24.17
N ASN A 237 -4.89 7.74 -24.55
CA ASN A 237 -3.47 7.92 -24.88
C ASN A 237 -3.26 8.84 -26.10
N CYS A 238 -4.13 8.77 -27.09
CA CYS A 238 -4.10 9.67 -28.24
C CYS A 238 -4.37 11.12 -27.83
N ILE A 239 -5.36 11.34 -26.96
CA ILE A 239 -5.69 12.66 -26.40
C ILE A 239 -4.51 13.19 -25.58
N LEU A 240 -3.92 12.37 -24.73
CA LEU A 240 -2.75 12.74 -23.91
C LEU A 240 -1.55 13.12 -24.78
N SER A 241 -1.28 12.34 -25.82
CA SER A 241 -0.20 12.65 -26.76
C SER A 241 -0.39 14.00 -27.43
N TYR A 242 -1.63 14.36 -27.77
CA TYR A 242 -1.94 15.66 -28.29
C TYR A 242 -1.72 16.78 -27.27
N ILE A 243 -2.17 16.58 -26.03
CA ILE A 243 -2.00 17.55 -24.93
C ILE A 243 -0.51 17.81 -24.70
N TYR A 244 0.32 16.77 -24.54
CA TYR A 244 1.76 16.91 -24.33
C TYR A 244 2.48 17.65 -25.47
N ASN A 245 2.11 17.36 -26.72
CA ASN A 245 2.75 17.97 -27.88
C ASN A 245 2.32 19.42 -28.17
N ASN A 246 1.26 19.90 -27.51
CA ASN A 246 0.67 21.21 -27.77
C ASN A 246 0.46 22.04 -26.51
N ILE A 247 1.18 21.75 -25.45
CA ILE A 247 0.98 22.36 -24.11
C ILE A 247 1.00 23.90 -24.16
N ASP A 248 1.87 24.48 -25.00
CA ASP A 248 1.99 25.93 -25.18
C ASP A 248 0.79 26.57 -25.91
N LYS A 249 -0.06 25.77 -26.55
CA LYS A 249 -1.24 26.20 -27.31
C LYS A 249 -2.55 25.98 -26.55
N LEU A 250 -2.50 25.39 -25.38
CA LEU A 250 -3.69 25.03 -24.55
C LEU A 250 -4.27 26.25 -23.80
N GLN A 251 -3.99 27.46 -24.18
CA GLN A 251 -4.53 28.72 -23.60
C GLN A 251 -5.93 29.06 -24.12
N VAL A 252 -6.71 28.06 -24.49
CA VAL A 252 -8.07 28.22 -25.02
C VAL A 252 -9.08 27.58 -24.04
N SER A 253 -10.36 27.83 -24.21
CA SER A 253 -11.39 27.25 -23.31
C SER A 253 -11.50 25.73 -23.48
N ASP A 254 -11.95 25.02 -22.44
CA ASP A 254 -12.25 23.57 -22.49
C ASP A 254 -13.10 23.21 -23.71
N LYS A 255 -14.05 24.06 -24.06
CA LYS A 255 -14.95 23.84 -25.19
C LYS A 255 -14.20 23.83 -26.54
N GLU A 256 -13.35 24.79 -26.74
CA GLU A 256 -12.52 24.89 -27.97
C GLU A 256 -11.53 23.73 -28.04
N LEU A 257 -10.93 23.34 -26.91
CA LEU A 257 -10.05 22.16 -26.83
C LEU A 257 -10.79 20.88 -27.20
N ILE A 258 -12.00 20.70 -26.70
CA ILE A 258 -12.83 19.52 -27.02
C ILE A 258 -13.14 19.49 -28.51
N GLU A 259 -13.50 20.61 -29.12
CA GLU A 259 -13.78 20.72 -30.58
C GLU A 259 -12.53 20.33 -31.40
N ILE A 260 -11.37 20.91 -31.08
CA ILE A 260 -10.10 20.62 -31.78
C ILE A 260 -9.69 19.15 -31.62
N ILE A 261 -9.70 18.62 -30.38
CA ILE A 261 -9.27 17.25 -30.14
C ILE A 261 -10.27 16.25 -30.71
N SER A 262 -11.57 16.56 -30.69
CA SER A 262 -12.59 15.70 -31.29
C SER A 262 -12.39 15.47 -32.78
N GLU A 263 -11.98 16.50 -33.54
CA GLU A 263 -11.66 16.37 -34.97
C GLU A 263 -10.47 15.41 -35.18
N ILE A 264 -9.45 15.47 -34.33
CA ILE A 264 -8.25 14.65 -34.45
C ILE A 264 -8.56 13.17 -34.09
N VAL A 265 -9.42 12.95 -33.11
CA VAL A 265 -9.77 11.61 -32.64
C VAL A 265 -10.86 10.97 -33.50
N GLU A 266 -11.64 11.75 -34.27
CA GLU A 266 -12.75 11.25 -35.09
C GLU A 266 -12.32 10.13 -36.05
N GLU A 267 -11.14 10.25 -36.67
CA GLU A 267 -10.60 9.22 -37.57
C GLU A 267 -10.33 7.87 -36.88
N LYS A 268 -10.10 7.89 -35.58
CA LYS A 268 -9.82 6.70 -34.74
C LYS A 268 -11.03 6.23 -33.95
N ARG A 269 -12.16 6.92 -34.06
CA ARG A 269 -13.35 6.63 -33.28
C ARG A 269 -14.03 5.32 -33.74
N PRO A 270 -14.13 4.33 -32.86
CA PRO A 270 -14.89 3.11 -33.14
C PRO A 270 -16.39 3.39 -33.28
N ILE A 271 -17.06 2.58 -34.06
CA ILE A 271 -18.52 2.72 -34.32
C ILE A 271 -19.33 2.64 -33.01
N GLU A 272 -18.86 1.86 -32.04
CA GLU A 272 -19.52 1.64 -30.74
C GLU A 272 -19.40 2.83 -29.77
N VAL A 273 -18.50 3.78 -30.06
CA VAL A 273 -18.26 4.96 -29.21
C VAL A 273 -18.93 6.16 -29.86
N SER A 274 -19.91 6.74 -29.20
CA SER A 274 -20.62 7.91 -29.70
C SER A 274 -19.74 9.18 -29.68
N LYS A 275 -20.09 10.18 -30.49
CA LYS A 275 -19.40 11.48 -30.46
C LYS A 275 -19.46 12.11 -29.06
N THR A 276 -20.58 11.96 -28.35
CA THR A 276 -20.75 12.47 -26.98
C THR A 276 -19.86 11.73 -25.98
N ASP A 277 -19.58 10.44 -26.21
CA ASP A 277 -18.62 9.69 -25.38
C ASP A 277 -17.19 10.19 -25.61
N ILE A 278 -16.82 10.50 -26.84
CA ILE A 278 -15.52 11.12 -27.14
C ILE A 278 -15.38 12.48 -26.45
N GLU A 279 -16.38 13.35 -26.56
CA GLU A 279 -16.39 14.68 -25.91
C GLU A 279 -16.23 14.52 -24.37
N ALA A 280 -16.93 13.55 -23.75
CA ALA A 280 -16.84 13.27 -22.34
C ALA A 280 -15.46 12.69 -21.95
N LEU A 281 -14.87 11.82 -22.78
CA LEU A 281 -13.53 11.27 -22.56
C LEU A 281 -12.46 12.36 -22.66
N ILE A 282 -12.53 13.23 -23.68
CA ILE A 282 -11.60 14.35 -23.84
C ILE A 282 -11.65 15.25 -22.60
N LEU A 283 -12.84 15.65 -22.16
CA LEU A 283 -13.01 16.50 -21.00
C LEU A 283 -12.45 15.83 -19.72
N LEU A 284 -12.77 14.55 -19.52
CA LEU A 284 -12.20 13.80 -18.39
C LEU A 284 -10.68 13.74 -18.43
N THR A 285 -10.10 13.49 -19.60
CA THR A 285 -8.64 13.42 -19.78
C THR A 285 -7.97 14.77 -19.53
N LEU A 286 -8.59 15.87 -19.99
CA LEU A 286 -8.12 17.23 -19.68
C LEU A 286 -8.12 17.50 -18.18
N LYS A 287 -9.22 17.17 -17.48
CA LYS A 287 -9.29 17.38 -16.01
C LYS A 287 -8.38 16.46 -15.24
N LYS A 288 -8.12 15.26 -15.71
CA LYS A 288 -7.09 14.37 -15.15
C LYS A 288 -5.68 14.95 -15.34
N TYR A 289 -5.41 15.52 -16.49
CA TYR A 289 -4.14 16.18 -16.79
C TYR A 289 -3.91 17.39 -15.88
N GLU A 290 -4.92 18.28 -15.75
CA GLU A 290 -4.88 19.44 -14.85
C GLU A 290 -4.66 19.06 -13.38
N GLU A 291 -5.16 17.91 -12.95
CA GLU A 291 -5.01 17.39 -11.59
C GLU A 291 -3.74 16.53 -11.39
N GLY A 292 -2.85 16.47 -12.39
CA GLY A 292 -1.60 15.71 -12.30
C GLY A 292 -1.77 14.19 -12.22
N VAL A 293 -2.87 13.64 -12.75
CA VAL A 293 -3.15 12.19 -12.70
C VAL A 293 -2.16 11.38 -13.55
N TYR A 294 -1.51 12.02 -14.53
CA TYR A 294 -0.59 11.38 -15.47
C TYR A 294 0.90 11.71 -15.20
N GLU A 295 1.18 12.47 -14.13
CA GLU A 295 2.52 12.73 -13.62
C GLU A 295 2.92 11.66 -12.60
#